data_09992cb269a90f51beb1337583d1ce97
#
_entry.id   09992cb269a90f51beb1337583d1ce97
#
_cell.length_a   1.000
_cell.length_b   1.000
_cell.length_c   1.000
_cell.angle_alpha   90.00
_cell.angle_beta   90.00
_cell.angle_gamma   90.00
#
_symmetry.space_group_name_H-M   'P 1'
#
loop_
_entity.id
_entity.type
_entity.pdbx_description
1 polymer ?
#
loop_
_entity_poly.entity_id
_entity_poly.type
_entity_poly.pdbx_seq_one_letter_code
_entity_poly.pdbx_strand_id
1 'polypeptide(L)'
;MDAAAQALGASLEVRQDGPGFRRYALVRGDDALVVDTVLERVAQLHPVKLRVGDVLVDSPDEILANKLTAIVGRMEERDIVDVLFLERSGLRVEDALPAALAKDGGATAATLAWLLSEVRVPDTARLPAGVQPAELRAFIEDLIIRLRRAAYP
;
A
#
# COMPACT_ATOMS: atom_id res chain seq x y z
N MET A 1 -13.51 4.61 -18.11
CA MET A 1 -14.40 4.16 -16.99
C MET A 1 -15.86 3.98 -17.47
N ASP A 2 -16.40 4.82 -18.33
CA ASP A 2 -17.79 4.69 -18.82
C ASP A 2 -18.08 3.34 -19.49
N ALA A 3 -17.19 2.86 -20.36
CA ALA A 3 -17.35 1.54 -21.00
C ALA A 3 -17.36 0.38 -19.99
N ALA A 4 -16.57 0.46 -18.92
CA ALA A 4 -16.56 -0.55 -17.87
C ALA A 4 -17.86 -0.51 -17.04
N ALA A 5 -18.34 0.68 -16.70
CA ALA A 5 -19.62 0.85 -16.00
C ALA A 5 -20.78 0.30 -16.83
N GLN A 6 -20.81 0.62 -18.13
CA GLN A 6 -21.82 0.11 -19.05
C GLN A 6 -21.79 -1.42 -19.17
N ALA A 7 -20.58 -2.02 -19.29
CA ALA A 7 -20.43 -3.47 -19.36
C ALA A 7 -20.89 -4.18 -18.08
N LEU A 8 -20.78 -3.52 -16.93
CA LEU A 8 -21.24 -4.03 -15.64
C LEU A 8 -22.72 -3.72 -15.32
N GLY A 9 -23.39 -2.96 -16.20
CA GLY A 9 -24.75 -2.48 -15.92
C GLY A 9 -24.82 -1.57 -14.68
N ALA A 10 -23.73 -0.83 -14.42
CA ALA A 10 -23.60 0.07 -13.27
C ALA A 10 -23.68 1.53 -13.71
N SER A 11 -24.17 2.40 -12.84
CA SER A 11 -24.02 3.84 -12.97
C SER A 11 -22.63 4.27 -12.53
N LEU A 12 -22.08 5.30 -13.18
CA LEU A 12 -20.77 5.87 -12.86
C LEU A 12 -20.96 7.29 -12.33
N GLU A 13 -20.41 7.57 -11.18
CA GLU A 13 -20.36 8.90 -10.59
C GLU A 13 -18.91 9.30 -10.33
N VAL A 14 -18.52 10.51 -10.75
CA VAL A 14 -17.21 11.09 -10.39
C VAL A 14 -17.35 11.75 -9.02
N ARG A 15 -16.71 11.19 -8.00
CA ARG A 15 -16.73 11.71 -6.62
C ARG A 15 -15.67 12.77 -6.39
N GLN A 16 -14.54 12.64 -7.08
CA GLN A 16 -13.43 13.58 -6.98
C GLN A 16 -12.68 13.61 -8.31
N ASP A 17 -12.32 14.81 -8.76
CA ASP A 17 -11.49 15.04 -9.94
C ASP A 17 -10.42 16.07 -9.61
N GLY A 18 -9.17 15.72 -9.87
CA GLY A 18 -8.02 16.58 -9.62
C GLY A 18 -6.83 16.22 -10.51
N PRO A 19 -5.79 17.06 -10.54
CA PRO A 19 -4.61 16.81 -11.33
C PRO A 19 -3.93 15.49 -10.95
N GLY A 20 -4.08 14.47 -11.78
CA GLY A 20 -3.46 13.15 -11.57
C GLY A 20 -4.20 12.22 -10.62
N PHE A 21 -5.40 12.56 -10.15
CA PHE A 21 -6.22 11.71 -9.31
C PHE A 21 -7.70 11.83 -9.68
N ARG A 22 -8.37 10.67 -9.81
CA ARG A 22 -9.83 10.63 -9.93
C ARG A 22 -10.39 9.51 -9.07
N ARG A 23 -11.47 9.82 -8.35
CA ARG A 23 -12.27 8.85 -7.62
C ARG A 23 -13.63 8.69 -8.26
N TYR A 24 -13.99 7.46 -8.54
CA TYR A 24 -15.28 7.08 -9.09
C TYR A 24 -16.06 6.24 -8.09
N ALA A 25 -17.37 6.32 -8.12
CA ALA A 25 -18.27 5.33 -7.57
C ALA A 25 -19.02 4.64 -8.71
N LEU A 26 -18.96 3.33 -8.76
CA LEU A 26 -19.80 2.50 -9.61
C LEU A 26 -20.90 1.91 -8.72
N VAL A 27 -22.16 2.10 -9.11
CA VAL A 27 -23.32 1.66 -8.32
C VAL A 27 -24.20 0.78 -9.19
N ARG A 28 -24.56 -0.40 -8.67
CA ARG A 28 -25.47 -1.34 -9.30
C ARG A 28 -26.42 -1.92 -8.23
N GLY A 29 -27.66 -1.47 -8.21
CA GLY A 29 -28.60 -1.81 -7.12
C GLY A 29 -28.06 -1.33 -5.78
N ASP A 30 -27.95 -2.25 -4.83
CA ASP A 30 -27.40 -1.96 -3.49
C ASP A 30 -25.87 -2.11 -3.41
N ASP A 31 -25.22 -2.58 -4.47
CA ASP A 31 -23.77 -2.72 -4.55
C ASP A 31 -23.10 -1.41 -4.97
N ALA A 32 -22.02 -1.04 -4.28
CA ALA A 32 -21.19 0.11 -4.62
C ALA A 32 -19.71 -0.25 -4.60
N LEU A 33 -18.99 0.19 -5.64
CA LEU A 33 -17.55 0.03 -5.76
C LEU A 33 -16.90 1.40 -5.94
N VAL A 34 -15.90 1.70 -5.11
CA VAL A 34 -15.04 2.88 -5.28
C VAL A 34 -13.81 2.49 -6.08
N VAL A 35 -13.54 3.26 -7.14
CA VAL A 35 -12.34 3.08 -7.98
C VAL A 35 -11.56 4.38 -8.01
N ASP A 36 -10.32 4.32 -7.55
CA ASP A 36 -9.38 5.42 -7.63
C ASP A 36 -8.42 5.20 -8.80
N THR A 37 -8.24 6.24 -9.62
CA THR A 37 -7.21 6.27 -10.66
C THR A 37 -6.19 7.34 -10.31
N VAL A 38 -4.93 6.95 -10.31
CA VAL A 38 -3.81 7.81 -9.94
C VAL A 38 -2.82 7.88 -11.10
N LEU A 39 -2.39 9.08 -11.47
CA LEU A 39 -1.26 9.25 -12.38
C LEU A 39 0.03 9.10 -11.57
N GLU A 40 0.64 7.93 -11.69
CA GLU A 40 1.93 7.66 -11.05
C GLU A 40 3.04 8.45 -11.76
N ARG A 41 3.80 9.22 -10.99
CA ARG A 41 4.91 10.05 -11.50
C ARG A 41 6.25 9.65 -10.90
N VAL A 42 6.23 8.75 -9.92
CA VAL A 42 7.45 8.27 -9.27
C VAL A 42 8.11 7.20 -10.14
N ALA A 43 9.43 7.19 -10.17
CA ALA A 43 10.18 6.18 -10.90
C ALA A 43 9.82 4.77 -10.41
N GLN A 44 9.61 3.88 -11.36
CA GLN A 44 9.30 2.48 -11.07
C GLN A 44 10.58 1.66 -11.08
N LEU A 45 10.68 0.68 -10.19
CA LEU A 45 11.78 -0.30 -10.18
C LEU A 45 11.79 -1.12 -11.46
N HIS A 46 10.60 -1.54 -11.88
CA HIS A 46 10.40 -2.36 -13.07
C HIS A 46 9.48 -1.66 -14.05
N PRO A 47 10.03 -0.98 -15.08
CA PRO A 47 9.23 -0.31 -16.11
C PRO A 47 8.33 -1.28 -16.90
N VAL A 48 8.76 -2.55 -16.98
CA VAL A 48 7.99 -3.61 -17.64
C VAL A 48 7.15 -4.32 -16.60
N LYS A 49 5.83 -4.07 -16.64
CA LYS A 49 4.85 -4.68 -15.74
C LYS A 49 4.57 -6.14 -16.10
N LEU A 50 4.24 -6.93 -15.10
CA LEU A 50 3.69 -8.26 -15.31
C LEU A 50 2.27 -8.16 -15.89
N ARG A 51 1.93 -9.06 -16.80
CA ARG A 51 0.56 -9.17 -17.33
C ARG A 51 -0.14 -10.36 -16.67
N VAL A 52 -1.26 -10.07 -15.99
CA VAL A 52 -2.16 -11.09 -15.44
C VAL A 52 -3.51 -10.94 -16.14
N GLY A 53 -3.81 -11.84 -17.08
CA GLY A 53 -4.95 -11.66 -17.98
C GLY A 53 -4.78 -10.37 -18.80
N ASP A 54 -5.75 -9.46 -18.71
CA ASP A 54 -5.72 -8.15 -19.39
C ASP A 54 -5.24 -7.01 -18.50
N VAL A 55 -4.76 -7.31 -17.27
CA VAL A 55 -4.30 -6.31 -16.33
C VAL A 55 -2.77 -6.32 -16.25
N LEU A 56 -2.17 -5.14 -16.26
CA LEU A 56 -0.77 -4.93 -15.92
C LEU A 56 -0.64 -4.71 -14.43
N VAL A 57 0.19 -5.51 -13.77
CA VAL A 57 0.39 -5.47 -12.32
C VAL A 57 1.84 -5.17 -11.98
N ASP A 58 2.04 -4.49 -10.85
CA ASP A 58 3.36 -4.29 -10.28
C ASP A 58 3.93 -5.59 -9.73
N SER A 59 5.25 -5.71 -9.75
CA SER A 59 5.93 -6.80 -9.06
C SER A 59 5.79 -6.65 -7.54
N PRO A 60 5.89 -7.75 -6.77
CA PRO A 60 5.75 -7.69 -5.30
C PRO A 60 6.77 -6.77 -4.62
N ASP A 61 8.00 -6.68 -5.12
CA ASP A 61 9.04 -5.77 -4.62
C ASP A 61 8.72 -4.29 -4.92
N GLU A 62 8.15 -3.99 -6.11
CA GLU A 62 7.62 -2.67 -6.43
C GLU A 62 6.50 -2.28 -5.45
N ILE A 63 5.57 -3.22 -5.20
CA ILE A 63 4.47 -3.00 -4.26
C ILE A 63 5.02 -2.76 -2.85
N LEU A 64 6.02 -3.54 -2.41
CA LEU A 64 6.63 -3.35 -1.09
C LEU A 64 7.25 -1.96 -0.95
N ALA A 65 8.05 -1.51 -1.92
CA ALA A 65 8.61 -0.16 -1.92
C ALA A 65 7.52 0.93 -1.86
N ASN A 66 6.43 0.77 -2.65
CA ASN A 66 5.30 1.69 -2.63
C ASN A 66 4.56 1.68 -1.28
N LYS A 67 4.47 0.53 -0.59
CA LYS A 67 3.86 0.45 0.75
C LYS A 67 4.71 1.13 1.82
N LEU A 68 6.03 1.07 1.71
CA LEU A 68 6.91 1.80 2.62
C LEU A 68 6.77 3.32 2.46
N THR A 69 6.66 3.82 1.23
CA THR A 69 6.39 5.25 1.00
C THR A 69 4.98 5.66 1.46
N ALA A 70 3.99 4.77 1.33
CA ALA A 70 2.64 5.02 1.82
C ALA A 70 2.59 5.15 3.35
N ILE A 71 3.39 4.35 4.09
CA ILE A 71 3.54 4.47 5.55
C ILE A 71 4.10 5.86 5.91
N VAL A 72 5.06 6.39 5.14
CA VAL A 72 5.58 7.75 5.36
C VAL A 72 4.52 8.82 5.10
N GLY A 73 3.74 8.66 4.03
CA GLY A 73 2.80 9.69 3.59
C GLY A 73 1.47 9.73 4.37
N ARG A 74 0.92 8.58 4.79
CA ARG A 74 -0.42 8.50 5.37
C ARG A 74 -0.58 7.56 6.55
N MET A 75 0.35 6.64 6.77
CA MET A 75 0.43 5.70 7.89
C MET A 75 -0.90 4.99 8.22
N GLU A 76 -1.48 4.31 7.23
CA GLU A 76 -2.70 3.53 7.44
C GLU A 76 -2.38 2.08 7.83
N GLU A 77 -3.16 1.49 8.75
CA GLU A 77 -2.96 0.11 9.21
C GLU A 77 -2.99 -0.90 8.07
N ARG A 78 -3.81 -0.65 7.03
CA ARG A 78 -3.88 -1.52 5.84
C ARG A 78 -2.54 -1.60 5.09
N ASP A 79 -1.77 -0.50 5.04
CA ASP A 79 -0.47 -0.51 4.37
C ASP A 79 0.53 -1.35 5.17
N ILE A 80 0.45 -1.36 6.49
CA ILE A 80 1.27 -2.21 7.36
C ILE A 80 0.87 -3.69 7.22
N VAL A 81 -0.43 -3.97 7.12
CA VAL A 81 -0.93 -5.33 6.84
C VAL A 81 -0.44 -5.83 5.49
N ASP A 82 -0.42 -4.98 4.46
CA ASP A 82 0.12 -5.35 3.15
C ASP A 82 1.63 -5.68 3.24
N VAL A 83 2.41 -4.89 4.00
CA VAL A 83 3.84 -5.19 4.26
C VAL A 83 4.00 -6.54 4.97
N LEU A 84 3.17 -6.84 5.98
CA LEU A 84 3.16 -8.14 6.66
C LEU A 84 2.98 -9.30 5.67
N PHE A 85 2.01 -9.20 4.75
CA PHE A 85 1.78 -10.25 3.75
C PHE A 85 2.90 -10.36 2.72
N LEU A 86 3.49 -9.24 2.31
CA LEU A 86 4.63 -9.24 1.40
C LEU A 86 5.85 -9.90 2.04
N GLU A 87 6.14 -9.65 3.33
CA GLU A 87 7.20 -10.35 4.04
C GLU A 87 6.90 -11.85 4.20
N ARG A 88 5.66 -12.23 4.45
CA ARG A 88 5.24 -13.64 4.48
C ARG A 88 5.43 -14.36 3.14
N SER A 89 5.38 -13.62 2.05
CA SER A 89 5.68 -14.16 0.72
C SER A 89 7.17 -14.33 0.42
N GLY A 90 8.04 -13.97 1.37
CA GLY A 90 9.49 -14.13 1.28
C GLY A 90 10.27 -12.85 0.95
N LEU A 91 9.58 -11.72 0.82
CA LEU A 91 10.26 -10.43 0.66
C LEU A 91 10.80 -9.92 2.01
N ARG A 92 11.74 -8.98 1.94
CA ARG A 92 12.29 -8.33 3.13
C ARG A 92 12.18 -6.82 2.99
N VAL A 93 11.71 -6.17 4.06
CA VAL A 93 11.63 -4.70 4.11
C VAL A 93 13.00 -4.07 3.92
N GLU A 94 14.03 -4.65 4.53
CA GLU A 94 15.40 -4.15 4.44
C GLU A 94 15.91 -4.07 2.99
N ASP A 95 15.55 -5.04 2.16
CA ASP A 95 15.93 -5.09 0.74
C ASP A 95 15.17 -4.03 -0.09
N ALA A 96 13.98 -3.64 0.33
CA ALA A 96 13.15 -2.64 -0.34
C ALA A 96 13.49 -1.19 0.06
N LEU A 97 14.25 -0.96 1.15
CA LEU A 97 14.59 0.39 1.62
C LEU A 97 15.25 1.28 0.57
N PRO A 98 16.24 0.82 -0.21
CA PRO A 98 16.86 1.66 -1.24
C PRO A 98 15.86 2.15 -2.29
N ALA A 99 14.94 1.27 -2.69
CA ALA A 99 13.90 1.58 -3.65
C ALA A 99 12.85 2.54 -3.08
N ALA A 100 12.42 2.32 -1.85
CA ALA A 100 11.50 3.21 -1.15
C ALA A 100 12.12 4.61 -0.99
N LEU A 101 13.39 4.69 -0.60
CA LEU A 101 14.13 5.95 -0.46
C LEU A 101 14.28 6.70 -1.79
N ALA A 102 14.48 5.98 -2.90
CA ALA A 102 14.54 6.58 -4.23
C ALA A 102 13.21 7.17 -4.68
N LYS A 103 12.08 6.61 -4.21
CA LYS A 103 10.72 7.08 -4.49
C LYS A 103 10.32 8.25 -3.59
N ASP A 104 10.68 8.18 -2.32
CA ASP A 104 10.39 9.19 -1.30
C ASP A 104 11.59 9.32 -0.36
N GLY A 105 12.27 10.47 -0.42
CA GLY A 105 13.44 10.75 0.42
C GLY A 105 13.17 10.68 1.94
N GLY A 106 11.91 10.66 2.36
CA GLY A 106 11.50 10.42 3.74
C GLY A 106 11.47 8.96 4.15
N ALA A 107 11.50 8.01 3.20
CA ALA A 107 11.38 6.58 3.47
C ALA A 107 12.71 5.95 3.96
N THR A 108 13.33 6.58 4.95
CA THR A 108 14.51 6.04 5.61
C THR A 108 14.14 4.99 6.66
N ALA A 109 15.05 4.08 6.98
CA ALA A 109 14.85 3.09 8.04
C ALA A 109 14.54 3.77 9.39
N ALA A 110 15.21 4.88 9.70
CA ALA A 110 14.97 5.63 10.93
C ALA A 110 13.57 6.25 10.98
N THR A 111 13.14 6.90 9.89
CA THR A 111 11.80 7.49 9.79
C THR A 111 10.70 6.43 9.90
N LEU A 112 10.84 5.32 9.17
CA LEU A 112 9.89 4.21 9.24
C LEU A 112 9.81 3.61 10.64
N ALA A 113 10.95 3.39 11.31
CA ALA A 113 10.97 2.89 12.69
C ALA A 113 10.28 3.86 13.66
N TRP A 114 10.48 5.16 13.49
CA TRP A 114 9.83 6.18 14.29
C TRP A 114 8.32 6.20 14.06
N LEU A 115 7.88 6.27 12.80
CA LEU A 115 6.46 6.29 12.45
C LEU A 115 5.74 5.05 12.97
N LEU A 116 6.32 3.86 12.77
CA LEU A 116 5.74 2.61 13.26
C LEU A 116 5.64 2.59 14.79
N SER A 117 6.54 3.26 15.52
CA SER A 117 6.45 3.33 16.98
C SER A 117 5.26 4.17 17.49
N GLU A 118 4.71 5.03 16.65
CA GLU A 118 3.51 5.83 16.96
C GLU A 118 2.21 5.08 16.66
N VAL A 119 2.26 3.95 15.92
CA VAL A 119 1.07 3.17 15.56
C VAL A 119 0.44 2.55 16.81
N ARG A 120 -0.86 2.70 16.95
CA ARG A 120 -1.65 2.08 18.00
C ARG A 120 -2.69 1.14 17.37
N VAL A 121 -2.59 -0.14 17.66
CA VAL A 121 -3.52 -1.16 17.18
C VAL A 121 -4.35 -1.64 18.36
N PRO A 122 -5.60 -1.14 18.56
CA PRO A 122 -6.46 -1.58 19.65
C PRO A 122 -6.93 -3.02 19.44
N ASP A 123 -7.26 -3.74 20.51
CA ASP A 123 -7.74 -5.13 20.43
C ASP A 123 -9.04 -5.26 19.63
N THR A 124 -9.79 -4.17 19.51
CA THR A 124 -11.05 -4.11 18.76
C THR A 124 -10.85 -3.74 17.29
N ALA A 125 -9.61 -3.53 16.83
CA ALA A 125 -9.36 -3.17 15.43
C ALA A 125 -9.83 -4.27 14.48
N ARG A 126 -10.52 -3.85 13.42
CA ARG A 126 -10.95 -4.74 12.32
C ARG A 126 -9.96 -4.60 11.17
N LEU A 127 -8.98 -5.50 11.13
CA LEU A 127 -7.91 -5.45 10.16
C LEU A 127 -8.28 -6.22 8.87
N PRO A 128 -7.71 -5.82 7.72
CA PRO A 128 -7.88 -6.55 6.46
C PRO A 128 -7.45 -8.02 6.56
N ALA A 129 -8.02 -8.85 5.69
CA ALA A 129 -7.67 -10.27 5.52
C ALA A 129 -7.70 -11.12 6.81
N GLY A 130 -8.44 -10.66 7.84
CA GLY A 130 -8.61 -11.41 9.10
C GLY A 130 -7.38 -11.41 10.02
N VAL A 131 -6.41 -10.53 9.77
CA VAL A 131 -5.23 -10.37 10.65
C VAL A 131 -5.69 -9.98 12.04
N GLN A 132 -5.15 -10.65 13.07
CA GLN A 132 -5.47 -10.34 14.45
C GLN A 132 -4.67 -9.14 14.95
N PRO A 133 -5.27 -8.26 15.78
CA PRO A 133 -4.55 -7.11 16.33
C PRO A 133 -3.25 -7.44 17.04
N ALA A 134 -3.21 -8.53 17.81
CA ALA A 134 -2.01 -8.99 18.49
C ALA A 134 -0.90 -9.39 17.52
N GLU A 135 -1.26 -10.02 16.40
CA GLU A 135 -0.33 -10.41 15.35
C GLU A 135 0.29 -9.20 14.67
N LEU A 136 -0.52 -8.19 14.34
CA LEU A 136 -0.02 -6.96 13.72
C LEU A 136 0.91 -6.20 14.68
N ARG A 137 0.58 -6.11 15.98
CA ARG A 137 1.45 -5.51 16.98
C ARG A 137 2.80 -6.21 17.07
N ALA A 138 2.82 -7.54 17.16
CA ALA A 138 4.06 -8.31 17.21
C ALA A 138 4.92 -8.10 15.95
N PHE A 139 4.29 -8.04 14.78
CA PHE A 139 4.98 -7.71 13.54
C PHE A 139 5.58 -6.30 13.55
N ILE A 140 4.83 -5.29 14.00
CA ILE A 140 5.31 -3.91 14.10
C ILE A 140 6.51 -3.83 15.05
N GLU A 141 6.45 -4.47 16.20
CA GLU A 141 7.54 -4.49 17.19
C GLU A 141 8.83 -5.11 16.59
N ASP A 142 8.72 -6.26 15.92
CA ASP A 142 9.86 -6.89 15.25
C ASP A 142 10.41 -5.99 14.14
N LEU A 143 9.55 -5.43 13.30
CA LEU A 143 9.94 -4.55 12.20
C LEU A 143 10.66 -3.30 12.72
N ILE A 144 10.20 -2.67 13.81
CA ILE A 144 10.88 -1.52 14.42
C ILE A 144 12.31 -1.89 14.84
N ILE A 145 12.50 -3.06 15.46
CA ILE A 145 13.82 -3.52 15.89
C ILE A 145 14.74 -3.68 14.69
N ARG A 146 14.27 -4.31 13.62
CA ARG A 146 15.03 -4.53 12.39
C ARG A 146 15.39 -3.22 11.69
N LEU A 147 14.44 -2.30 11.57
CA LEU A 147 14.65 -0.98 10.96
C LEU A 147 15.64 -0.13 11.77
N ARG A 148 15.59 -0.18 13.10
CA ARG A 148 16.59 0.51 13.94
C ARG A 148 18.00 -0.03 13.72
N ARG A 149 18.16 -1.35 13.57
CA ARG A 149 19.47 -1.95 13.21
C ARG A 149 19.93 -1.53 11.82
N ALA A 150 19.03 -1.46 10.85
CA ALA A 150 19.36 -0.99 9.51
C ALA A 150 19.71 0.50 9.45
N ALA A 151 19.17 1.32 10.36
CA ALA A 151 19.47 2.74 10.45
C ALA A 151 20.84 3.03 11.08
N TYR A 152 21.35 2.12 11.93
CA TYR A 152 22.62 2.26 12.67
C TYR A 152 23.40 0.94 12.54
N PRO A 153 23.99 0.68 11.37
CA PRO A 153 24.75 -0.55 11.10
C PRO A 153 26.04 -0.68 11.92
#